data_91d18b73eb74eda41f539a88f339555b
#
_entry.id   91d18b73eb74eda41f539a88f339555b
#
_cell.length_a   1.000
_cell.length_b   1.000
_cell.length_c   1.000
_cell.angle_alpha   90.00
_cell.angle_beta   90.00
_cell.angle_gamma   90.00
#
_symmetry.space_group_name_H-M   'P 1'
#
loop_
_entity.id
_entity.type
_entity.pdbx_description
1 polymer ?
#
loop_
_entity_poly.entity_id
_entity_poly.type
_entity_poly.pdbx_seq_one_letter_code
_entity_poly.pdbx_strand_id
1 'polypeptide(L)'
;MRRSCTAHPLSSQRHDIVINPPEDERPTSHLEFNMAAKALSVQPTIDPSAMLHETRLGAYTEVGARTILHDVTMGDYSYVVNDAQITYTTIGKFCSIAAMARINPGNHPMHRATQAHFTYRSSAYFDGESDDAAFFEWRRRHHVRIGHDVWIGHGAIVLPGRNIGNGAVIAAGAIVTKDVPAYAIVAGNPARIVRRRFSEEIAERLAKLGWWDWDHDKLREALPDFRRLGIEDFLAAYEAQTRLPASKRNPVA
;
A
#
# COMPACT_ATOMS: atom_id res chain seq x y z
N MET A 1 -48.84 -38.49 -7.64
CA MET A 1 -48.12 -38.26 -6.37
C MET A 1 -47.11 -37.11 -6.58
N ARG A 2 -47.46 -35.91 -6.14
CA ARG A 2 -46.59 -34.74 -6.20
C ARG A 2 -45.92 -34.63 -4.84
N ARG A 3 -44.54 -34.69 -4.80
CA ARG A 3 -43.78 -34.43 -3.58
C ARG A 3 -43.49 -32.95 -3.51
N SER A 4 -43.97 -32.32 -2.46
CA SER A 4 -43.72 -30.95 -2.07
C SER A 4 -42.30 -30.86 -1.52
N CYS A 5 -41.43 -30.02 -2.13
CA CYS A 5 -40.15 -29.61 -1.55
C CYS A 5 -40.36 -28.30 -0.76
N THR A 6 -40.36 -28.40 0.56
CA THR A 6 -40.32 -27.25 1.44
C THR A 6 -38.89 -26.71 1.51
N ALA A 7 -38.68 -25.49 1.03
CA ALA A 7 -37.45 -24.78 1.17
C ALA A 7 -37.34 -24.22 2.59
N HIS A 8 -36.23 -24.57 3.31
CA HIS A 8 -35.86 -23.93 4.56
C HIS A 8 -35.15 -22.61 4.26
N PRO A 9 -35.45 -21.53 4.98
CA PRO A 9 -34.71 -20.29 4.83
C PRO A 9 -33.32 -20.42 5.44
N LEU A 10 -32.28 -20.21 4.65
CA LEU A 10 -30.90 -20.05 5.12
C LEU A 10 -30.83 -18.74 5.90
N SER A 11 -30.61 -18.83 7.21
CA SER A 11 -30.31 -17.68 8.06
C SER A 11 -28.95 -17.09 7.61
N SER A 12 -28.96 -15.83 7.17
CA SER A 12 -27.76 -15.07 6.87
C SER A 12 -27.03 -14.73 8.19
N GLN A 13 -26.13 -15.58 8.64
CA GLN A 13 -25.15 -15.18 9.65
C GLN A 13 -24.16 -14.26 8.98
N ARG A 14 -24.19 -12.97 9.35
CA ARG A 14 -23.13 -12.02 9.05
C ARG A 14 -21.92 -12.44 9.87
N HIS A 15 -20.88 -12.90 9.22
CA HIS A 15 -19.58 -13.08 9.85
C HIS A 15 -18.92 -11.70 9.94
N ASP A 16 -19.01 -11.07 11.10
CA ASP A 16 -18.22 -9.90 11.42
C ASP A 16 -16.76 -10.35 11.48
N ILE A 17 -15.94 -9.82 10.58
CA ILE A 17 -14.48 -9.99 10.64
C ILE A 17 -14.02 -9.13 11.81
N VAL A 18 -13.76 -9.76 12.96
CA VAL A 18 -13.17 -9.11 14.13
C VAL A 18 -11.71 -8.80 13.80
N ILE A 19 -11.41 -7.53 13.57
CA ILE A 19 -10.05 -7.06 13.28
C ILE A 19 -9.22 -6.85 14.56
N ASN A 20 -9.87 -6.79 15.73
CA ASN A 20 -9.22 -6.77 17.04
C ASN A 20 -9.98 -7.67 18.02
N PRO A 21 -9.31 -8.61 18.69
CA PRO A 21 -9.91 -9.33 19.82
C PRO A 21 -10.07 -8.37 21.02
N PRO A 22 -11.07 -8.60 21.90
CA PRO A 22 -11.21 -7.86 23.15
C PRO A 22 -9.96 -8.02 24.01
N GLU A 23 -9.65 -6.98 24.82
CA GLU A 23 -8.38 -6.89 25.57
C GLU A 23 -8.17 -7.95 26.66
N ASP A 24 -9.18 -8.72 27.05
CA ASP A 24 -9.17 -9.62 28.19
C ASP A 24 -8.69 -11.07 27.91
N GLU A 25 -8.40 -11.46 26.68
CA GLU A 25 -8.00 -12.82 26.34
C GLU A 25 -6.64 -12.92 25.64
N ARG A 26 -5.64 -12.18 26.06
CA ARG A 26 -4.28 -12.37 25.53
C ARG A 26 -3.52 -13.41 26.34
N PRO A 27 -3.11 -14.55 25.74
CA PRO A 27 -2.14 -15.42 26.38
C PRO A 27 -0.82 -14.68 26.53
N THR A 28 -0.28 -14.62 27.75
CA THR A 28 0.98 -13.98 28.13
C THR A 28 2.24 -14.76 27.68
N SER A 29 2.21 -15.41 26.55
CA SER A 29 3.41 -15.94 25.91
C SER A 29 3.76 -15.13 24.68
N HIS A 30 4.43 -13.99 24.91
CA HIS A 30 5.12 -13.27 23.85
C HIS A 30 6.25 -14.17 23.34
N LEU A 31 6.04 -14.81 22.18
CA LEU A 31 7.15 -15.05 21.28
C LEU A 31 7.64 -13.68 20.82
N GLU A 32 8.42 -13.01 21.67
CA GLU A 32 9.23 -11.88 21.25
C GLU A 32 10.22 -12.44 20.22
N PHE A 33 9.86 -12.27 18.95
CA PHE A 33 10.86 -12.25 17.90
C PHE A 33 11.74 -11.06 18.24
N ASN A 34 12.81 -11.33 18.99
CA ASN A 34 13.82 -10.35 19.36
C ASN A 34 14.66 -10.02 18.12
N MET A 35 14.04 -9.42 17.13
CA MET A 35 14.74 -8.62 16.14
C MET A 35 15.15 -7.37 16.88
N ALA A 36 16.43 -7.27 17.26
CA ALA A 36 16.99 -6.02 17.74
C ALA A 36 16.47 -4.91 16.86
N ALA A 37 15.70 -3.98 17.45
CA ALA A 37 15.01 -2.95 16.69
C ALA A 37 16.08 -2.14 15.94
N LYS A 38 16.23 -2.41 14.65
CA LYS A 38 17.18 -1.69 13.79
C LYS A 38 16.65 -0.27 13.66
N ALA A 39 17.38 0.69 14.18
CA ALA A 39 17.01 2.08 14.07
C ALA A 39 17.02 2.49 12.59
N LEU A 40 15.85 2.89 12.06
CA LEU A 40 15.76 3.49 10.74
C LEU A 40 16.42 4.87 10.75
N SER A 41 16.95 5.29 9.64
CA SER A 41 17.67 6.56 9.48
C SER A 41 17.30 7.26 8.18
N VAL A 42 17.88 8.43 7.94
CA VAL A 42 17.74 9.13 6.66
C VAL A 42 18.19 8.25 5.47
N GLN A 43 19.11 7.32 5.72
CA GLN A 43 19.54 6.36 4.70
C GLN A 43 18.58 5.16 4.68
N PRO A 44 18.15 4.72 3.49
CA PRO A 44 17.32 3.52 3.35
C PRO A 44 17.99 2.28 3.97
N THR A 45 17.18 1.44 4.60
CA THR A 45 17.60 0.12 5.08
C THR A 45 17.20 -0.92 4.05
N ILE A 46 18.17 -1.60 3.44
CA ILE A 46 17.93 -2.57 2.37
C ILE A 46 18.54 -3.90 2.78
N ASP A 47 17.73 -4.97 2.73
CA ASP A 47 18.23 -6.32 2.95
C ASP A 47 19.21 -6.72 1.83
N PRO A 48 20.37 -7.35 2.14
CA PRO A 48 21.36 -7.72 1.13
C PRO A 48 20.84 -8.66 0.02
N SER A 49 19.76 -9.39 0.27
CA SER A 49 19.14 -10.27 -0.72
C SER A 49 18.07 -9.58 -1.59
N ALA A 50 17.75 -8.31 -1.32
CA ALA A 50 16.84 -7.54 -2.14
C ALA A 50 17.50 -7.11 -3.46
N MET A 51 16.73 -7.10 -4.55
CA MET A 51 17.18 -6.70 -5.88
C MET A 51 16.48 -5.41 -6.30
N LEU A 52 17.24 -4.34 -6.43
CA LEU A 52 16.73 -3.03 -6.83
C LEU A 52 17.34 -2.62 -8.18
N HIS A 53 16.46 -2.28 -9.13
CA HIS A 53 16.84 -1.77 -10.45
C HIS A 53 16.06 -0.49 -10.74
N GLU A 54 16.72 0.58 -11.19
CA GLU A 54 16.08 1.88 -11.48
C GLU A 54 15.16 2.37 -10.36
N THR A 55 15.56 2.16 -9.09
CA THR A 55 14.73 2.41 -7.91
C THR A 55 15.25 3.57 -7.09
N ARG A 56 14.35 4.44 -6.63
CA ARG A 56 14.63 5.56 -5.71
C ARG A 56 13.85 5.36 -4.42
N LEU A 57 14.54 5.46 -3.30
CA LEU A 57 13.98 5.31 -1.96
C LEU A 57 14.15 6.61 -1.18
N GLY A 58 13.10 7.01 -0.46
CA GLY A 58 13.13 8.14 0.48
C GLY A 58 13.80 7.80 1.79
N ALA A 59 13.82 8.78 2.70
CA ALA A 59 14.38 8.63 4.04
C ALA A 59 13.54 7.71 4.91
N TYR A 60 14.16 7.05 5.89
CA TYR A 60 13.49 6.15 6.84
C TYR A 60 12.71 5.01 6.17
N THR A 61 13.17 4.56 5.00
CA THR A 61 12.54 3.46 4.26
C THR A 61 13.23 2.13 4.56
N GLU A 62 12.48 1.04 4.40
CA GLU A 62 13.00 -0.32 4.57
C GLU A 62 12.54 -1.23 3.44
N VAL A 63 13.47 -2.06 2.93
CA VAL A 63 13.19 -3.10 1.92
C VAL A 63 13.66 -4.44 2.47
N GLY A 64 12.71 -5.34 2.66
CA GLY A 64 12.93 -6.66 3.23
C GLY A 64 13.53 -7.68 2.26
N ALA A 65 13.89 -8.82 2.81
CA ALA A 65 14.63 -9.89 2.13
C ALA A 65 13.92 -10.38 0.84
N ARG A 66 14.70 -10.70 -0.18
CA ARG A 66 14.26 -11.27 -1.48
C ARG A 66 13.21 -10.42 -2.20
N THR A 67 13.04 -9.17 -1.82
CA THR A 67 12.16 -8.22 -2.49
C THR A 67 12.79 -7.74 -3.79
N ILE A 68 11.97 -7.65 -4.84
CA ILE A 68 12.40 -7.19 -6.17
C ILE A 68 11.67 -5.88 -6.50
N LEU A 69 12.43 -4.79 -6.66
CA LEU A 69 11.92 -3.50 -7.09
C LEU A 69 12.52 -3.12 -8.44
N HIS A 70 11.68 -2.84 -9.44
CA HIS A 70 12.12 -2.44 -10.76
C HIS A 70 11.35 -1.21 -11.25
N ASP A 71 12.05 -0.11 -11.52
CA ASP A 71 11.48 1.20 -11.88
C ASP A 71 10.45 1.65 -10.83
N VAL A 72 10.91 1.79 -9.57
CA VAL A 72 10.08 2.14 -8.41
C VAL A 72 10.59 3.42 -7.76
N THR A 73 9.67 4.31 -7.43
CA THR A 73 9.95 5.42 -6.52
C THR A 73 9.13 5.23 -5.27
N MET A 74 9.77 5.23 -4.09
CA MET A 74 9.11 5.04 -2.79
C MET A 74 9.43 6.23 -1.87
N GLY A 75 8.38 6.85 -1.36
CA GLY A 75 8.46 8.00 -0.45
C GLY A 75 8.91 7.63 0.96
N ASP A 76 9.25 8.66 1.73
CA ASP A 76 9.78 8.55 3.08
C ASP A 76 8.89 7.72 4.01
N TYR A 77 9.47 7.08 5.02
CA TYR A 77 8.79 6.29 6.05
C TYR A 77 7.97 5.10 5.52
N SER A 78 8.13 4.74 4.26
CA SER A 78 7.48 3.57 3.68
C SER A 78 8.35 2.33 3.82
N TYR A 79 7.72 1.17 3.92
CA TYR A 79 8.46 -0.09 3.95
C TYR A 79 7.80 -1.18 3.13
N VAL A 80 8.62 -2.11 2.66
CA VAL A 80 8.21 -3.32 1.96
C VAL A 80 8.80 -4.52 2.68
N VAL A 81 7.95 -5.45 3.11
CA VAL A 81 8.38 -6.68 3.76
C VAL A 81 8.94 -7.66 2.72
N ASN A 82 9.43 -8.79 3.13
CA ASN A 82 10.11 -9.79 2.30
C ASN A 82 9.25 -10.37 1.15
N ASP A 83 9.93 -10.88 0.12
CA ASP A 83 9.35 -11.62 -1.01
C ASP A 83 8.34 -10.83 -1.87
N ALA A 84 8.29 -9.52 -1.74
CA ALA A 84 7.44 -8.69 -2.59
C ALA A 84 8.08 -8.46 -3.96
N GLN A 85 7.24 -8.26 -4.98
CA GLN A 85 7.69 -7.89 -6.32
C GLN A 85 6.90 -6.70 -6.83
N ILE A 86 7.58 -5.59 -7.10
CA ILE A 86 6.98 -4.32 -7.48
C ILE A 86 7.68 -3.79 -8.73
N THR A 87 6.89 -3.42 -9.73
CA THR A 87 7.41 -2.94 -11.01
C THR A 87 6.65 -1.69 -11.46
N TYR A 88 7.33 -0.71 -12.10
CA TYR A 88 6.71 0.50 -12.66
C TYR A 88 5.72 1.17 -11.71
N THR A 89 6.18 1.51 -10.51
CA THR A 89 5.28 1.96 -9.44
C THR A 89 5.83 3.17 -8.70
N THR A 90 4.97 4.17 -8.45
CA THR A 90 5.25 5.23 -7.49
C THR A 90 4.47 4.95 -6.21
N ILE A 91 5.16 4.93 -5.08
CA ILE A 91 4.64 4.71 -3.74
C ILE A 91 4.83 6.00 -2.94
N GLY A 92 3.76 6.47 -2.32
CA GLY A 92 3.79 7.64 -1.44
C GLY A 92 4.59 7.41 -0.16
N LYS A 93 4.43 8.33 0.78
CA LYS A 93 5.07 8.27 2.11
C LYS A 93 4.21 7.45 3.08
N PHE A 94 4.83 6.88 4.13
CA PHE A 94 4.16 6.15 5.21
C PHE A 94 3.37 4.91 4.75
N CYS A 95 3.76 4.31 3.64
CA CYS A 95 3.10 3.11 3.13
C CYS A 95 3.66 1.85 3.80
N SER A 96 2.76 0.95 4.14
CA SER A 96 3.06 -0.37 4.72
C SER A 96 2.73 -1.45 3.69
N ILE A 97 3.74 -2.10 3.10
CA ILE A 97 3.55 -3.14 2.09
C ILE A 97 4.01 -4.47 2.68
N ALA A 98 3.06 -5.35 2.91
CA ALA A 98 3.30 -6.64 3.53
C ALA A 98 4.02 -7.63 2.59
N ALA A 99 4.49 -8.72 3.17
CA ALA A 99 5.19 -9.77 2.45
C ALA A 99 4.38 -10.35 1.28
N MET A 100 5.09 -10.82 0.27
CA MET A 100 4.53 -11.47 -0.93
C MET A 100 3.56 -10.61 -1.74
N ALA A 101 3.52 -9.29 -1.52
CA ALA A 101 2.71 -8.39 -2.34
C ALA A 101 3.24 -8.38 -3.78
N ARG A 102 2.32 -8.42 -4.76
CA ARG A 102 2.64 -8.33 -6.18
C ARG A 102 2.03 -7.07 -6.79
N ILE A 103 2.85 -6.07 -7.10
CA ILE A 103 2.36 -4.80 -7.64
C ILE A 103 2.83 -4.65 -9.08
N ASN A 104 1.88 -4.39 -9.97
CA ASN A 104 2.09 -4.22 -11.41
C ASN A 104 2.75 -5.45 -12.06
N PRO A 105 2.14 -6.64 -12.01
CA PRO A 105 2.58 -7.78 -12.81
C PRO A 105 2.53 -7.43 -14.29
N GLY A 106 3.50 -7.91 -15.07
CA GLY A 106 3.58 -7.58 -16.49
C GLY A 106 2.37 -8.10 -17.29
N ASN A 107 1.84 -7.26 -18.17
CA ASN A 107 0.82 -7.65 -19.15
C ASN A 107 1.43 -8.37 -20.34
N HIS A 108 0.61 -9.13 -21.09
CA HIS A 108 0.93 -9.75 -22.37
C HIS A 108 0.24 -9.05 -23.55
N PRO A 109 0.76 -9.13 -24.78
CA PRO A 109 0.18 -8.45 -25.95
C PRO A 109 -1.04 -9.22 -26.49
N MET A 110 -2.16 -9.20 -25.76
CA MET A 110 -3.38 -9.97 -26.09
C MET A 110 -4.02 -9.60 -27.45
N HIS A 111 -3.64 -8.46 -28.04
CA HIS A 111 -4.13 -8.01 -29.34
C HIS A 111 -3.35 -8.57 -30.53
N ARG A 112 -2.23 -9.27 -30.29
CA ARG A 112 -1.40 -9.90 -31.32
C ARG A 112 -1.90 -11.31 -31.65
N ALA A 113 -1.49 -11.84 -32.79
CA ALA A 113 -1.80 -13.23 -33.17
C ALA A 113 -1.32 -14.26 -32.13
N THR A 114 -0.30 -13.91 -31.34
CA THR A 114 0.17 -14.70 -30.20
C THR A 114 0.62 -13.78 -29.07
N GLN A 115 0.43 -14.25 -27.83
CA GLN A 115 0.94 -13.61 -26.64
C GLN A 115 2.37 -14.06 -26.28
N ALA A 116 2.97 -14.88 -27.12
CA ALA A 116 4.22 -15.56 -26.82
C ALA A 116 5.39 -14.58 -26.65
N HIS A 117 6.29 -14.94 -25.74
CA HIS A 117 7.42 -14.15 -25.28
C HIS A 117 8.36 -13.71 -26.41
N PHE A 118 8.56 -14.57 -27.44
CA PHE A 118 9.42 -14.24 -28.57
C PHE A 118 9.01 -13.01 -29.37
N THR A 119 7.73 -12.58 -29.28
CA THR A 119 7.23 -11.42 -30.02
C THR A 119 7.62 -10.08 -29.41
N TYR A 120 8.15 -10.08 -28.19
CA TYR A 120 8.61 -8.86 -27.53
C TYR A 120 9.96 -8.98 -26.82
N ARG A 121 10.48 -10.21 -26.66
CA ARG A 121 11.86 -10.49 -26.26
C ARG A 121 12.58 -11.27 -27.38
N SER A 122 12.54 -10.70 -28.56
CA SER A 122 13.02 -11.35 -29.78
C SER A 122 14.52 -11.65 -29.74
N SER A 123 15.29 -10.81 -29.06
CA SER A 123 16.73 -10.98 -28.89
C SER A 123 17.12 -12.27 -28.15
N ALA A 124 16.21 -12.80 -27.31
CA ALA A 124 16.45 -14.06 -26.59
C ALA A 124 16.21 -15.32 -27.46
N TYR A 125 15.65 -15.16 -28.65
CA TYR A 125 15.23 -16.27 -29.51
C TYR A 125 15.90 -16.26 -30.89
N PHE A 126 16.23 -15.09 -31.40
CA PHE A 126 16.70 -14.93 -32.79
C PHE A 126 17.93 -14.03 -32.85
N ASP A 127 19.01 -14.58 -33.44
CA ASP A 127 20.24 -13.83 -33.64
C ASP A 127 19.99 -12.61 -34.54
N GLY A 128 20.48 -11.44 -34.12
CA GLY A 128 20.33 -10.18 -34.85
C GLY A 128 19.02 -9.45 -34.66
N GLU A 129 18.05 -10.03 -33.94
CA GLU A 129 16.81 -9.36 -33.59
C GLU A 129 16.95 -8.57 -32.28
N SER A 130 16.17 -7.47 -32.17
CA SER A 130 16.08 -6.68 -30.95
C SER A 130 14.71 -6.87 -30.25
N ASP A 131 14.67 -6.63 -28.96
CA ASP A 131 13.42 -6.64 -28.19
C ASP A 131 12.49 -5.51 -28.64
N ASP A 132 11.19 -5.74 -28.50
CA ASP A 132 10.15 -4.75 -28.85
C ASP A 132 10.09 -3.61 -27.79
N ALA A 133 10.86 -2.56 -28.04
CA ALA A 133 10.91 -1.39 -27.17
C ALA A 133 9.53 -0.71 -27.00
N ALA A 134 8.68 -0.70 -28.03
CA ALA A 134 7.35 -0.08 -27.96
C ALA A 134 6.42 -0.85 -27.01
N PHE A 135 6.54 -2.17 -26.97
CA PHE A 135 5.79 -3.00 -26.03
C PHE A 135 6.23 -2.78 -24.59
N PHE A 136 7.53 -2.67 -24.31
CA PHE A 136 8.02 -2.36 -22.97
C PHE A 136 7.63 -0.96 -22.53
N GLU A 137 7.65 0.01 -23.43
CA GLU A 137 7.17 1.35 -23.15
C GLU A 137 5.65 1.37 -22.87
N TRP A 138 4.88 0.57 -23.60
CA TRP A 138 3.46 0.37 -23.31
C TRP A 138 3.24 -0.20 -21.89
N ARG A 139 4.04 -1.19 -21.44
CA ARG A 139 4.00 -1.70 -20.06
C ARG A 139 4.32 -0.61 -19.05
N ARG A 140 5.35 0.21 -19.29
CA ARG A 140 5.77 1.31 -18.42
C ARG A 140 4.66 2.36 -18.28
N ARG A 141 3.92 2.66 -19.34
CA ARG A 141 2.78 3.58 -19.30
C ARG A 141 1.62 3.08 -18.42
N HIS A 142 1.50 1.79 -18.16
CA HIS A 142 0.56 1.23 -17.20
C HIS A 142 1.12 1.28 -15.78
N HIS A 143 1.66 2.43 -15.43
CA HIS A 143 2.24 2.72 -14.13
C HIS A 143 1.20 2.62 -13.01
N VAL A 144 1.58 2.04 -11.87
CA VAL A 144 0.74 2.02 -10.66
C VAL A 144 1.12 3.20 -9.77
N ARG A 145 0.12 3.89 -9.24
CA ARG A 145 0.32 4.98 -8.29
C ARG A 145 -0.32 4.64 -6.96
N ILE A 146 0.45 4.67 -5.91
CA ILE A 146 0.02 4.42 -4.55
C ILE A 146 0.21 5.72 -3.77
N GLY A 147 -0.86 6.21 -3.16
CA GLY A 147 -0.85 7.43 -2.35
C GLY A 147 -0.09 7.28 -1.04
N HIS A 148 -0.29 8.20 -0.12
CA HIS A 148 0.31 8.22 1.21
C HIS A 148 -0.49 7.39 2.21
N ASP A 149 0.14 6.86 3.26
CA ASP A 149 -0.52 6.13 4.35
C ASP A 149 -1.35 4.91 3.86
N VAL A 150 -0.88 4.23 2.81
CA VAL A 150 -1.55 3.06 2.25
C VAL A 150 -1.02 1.79 2.91
N TRP A 151 -1.94 0.90 3.28
CA TRP A 151 -1.61 -0.43 3.74
C TRP A 151 -1.97 -1.48 2.68
N ILE A 152 -0.97 -2.22 2.20
CA ILE A 152 -1.13 -3.36 1.29
C ILE A 152 -0.87 -4.63 2.07
N GLY A 153 -1.91 -5.45 2.23
CA GLY A 153 -1.89 -6.69 2.99
C GLY A 153 -1.09 -7.81 2.29
N HIS A 154 -0.76 -8.82 3.07
CA HIS A 154 0.03 -9.98 2.63
C HIS A 154 -0.55 -10.64 1.38
N GLY A 155 0.30 -10.93 0.39
CA GLY A 155 -0.09 -11.62 -0.84
C GLY A 155 -1.09 -10.86 -1.73
N ALA A 156 -1.35 -9.58 -1.45
CA ALA A 156 -2.24 -8.78 -2.29
C ALA A 156 -1.61 -8.50 -3.67
N ILE A 157 -2.45 -8.43 -4.70
CA ILE A 157 -2.04 -8.16 -6.08
C ILE A 157 -2.70 -6.87 -6.57
N VAL A 158 -1.89 -5.93 -7.05
CA VAL A 158 -2.39 -4.70 -7.71
C VAL A 158 -2.08 -4.78 -9.19
N LEU A 159 -3.11 -4.83 -10.03
CA LEU A 159 -2.94 -4.94 -11.47
C LEU A 159 -2.37 -3.65 -12.10
N PRO A 160 -1.77 -3.73 -13.30
CA PRO A 160 -1.15 -2.60 -13.99
C PRO A 160 -2.10 -1.41 -14.19
N GLY A 161 -1.57 -0.19 -14.07
CA GLY A 161 -2.29 1.05 -14.35
C GLY A 161 -3.33 1.45 -13.29
N ARG A 162 -3.22 0.93 -12.05
CA ARG A 162 -4.16 1.26 -10.96
C ARG A 162 -3.67 2.43 -10.14
N ASN A 163 -4.63 3.22 -9.63
CA ASN A 163 -4.39 4.28 -8.68
C ASN A 163 -5.00 3.86 -7.32
N ILE A 164 -4.20 3.92 -6.27
CA ILE A 164 -4.60 3.62 -4.90
C ILE A 164 -4.55 4.94 -4.12
N GLY A 165 -5.70 5.40 -3.66
CA GLY A 165 -5.82 6.68 -2.96
C GLY A 165 -5.17 6.66 -1.57
N ASN A 166 -4.87 7.86 -1.05
CA ASN A 166 -4.28 8.05 0.28
C ASN A 166 -5.08 7.32 1.36
N GLY A 167 -4.38 6.70 2.30
CA GLY A 167 -5.00 6.03 3.43
C GLY A 167 -5.81 4.79 3.10
N ALA A 168 -5.77 4.30 1.86
CA ALA A 168 -6.47 3.08 1.46
C ALA A 168 -5.87 1.84 2.12
N VAL A 169 -6.70 0.82 2.30
CA VAL A 169 -6.29 -0.50 2.79
C VAL A 169 -6.66 -1.56 1.77
N ILE A 170 -5.67 -2.31 1.32
CA ILE A 170 -5.84 -3.48 0.47
C ILE A 170 -5.69 -4.71 1.36
N ALA A 171 -6.77 -5.45 1.59
CA ALA A 171 -6.74 -6.62 2.46
C ALA A 171 -5.81 -7.72 1.93
N ALA A 172 -5.35 -8.59 2.82
CA ALA A 172 -4.51 -9.73 2.45
C ALA A 172 -5.17 -10.60 1.38
N GLY A 173 -4.39 -11.02 0.38
CA GLY A 173 -4.86 -11.84 -0.74
C GLY A 173 -5.82 -11.15 -1.71
N ALA A 174 -6.09 -9.86 -1.56
CA ALA A 174 -6.99 -9.13 -2.46
C ALA A 174 -6.36 -8.91 -3.85
N ILE A 175 -7.17 -9.01 -4.92
CA ILE A 175 -6.75 -8.72 -6.29
C ILE A 175 -7.41 -7.43 -6.78
N VAL A 176 -6.64 -6.36 -6.80
CA VAL A 176 -7.09 -5.02 -7.18
C VAL A 176 -7.12 -4.88 -8.69
N THR A 177 -8.31 -4.85 -9.26
CA THR A 177 -8.56 -4.75 -10.71
C THR A 177 -9.06 -3.37 -11.14
N LYS A 178 -9.38 -2.48 -10.20
CA LYS A 178 -9.89 -1.12 -10.42
C LYS A 178 -9.18 -0.15 -9.46
N ASP A 179 -9.25 1.13 -9.74
CA ASP A 179 -8.75 2.15 -8.83
C ASP A 179 -9.45 2.08 -7.47
N VAL A 180 -8.70 2.39 -6.42
CA VAL A 180 -9.19 2.35 -5.03
C VAL A 180 -9.26 3.78 -4.50
N PRO A 181 -10.44 4.25 -4.09
CA PRO A 181 -10.60 5.58 -3.52
C PRO A 181 -9.79 5.77 -2.24
N ALA A 182 -9.47 7.02 -1.93
CA ALA A 182 -8.82 7.37 -0.68
C ALA A 182 -9.62 6.87 0.53
N TYR A 183 -8.90 6.35 1.53
CA TYR A 183 -9.45 5.81 2.78
C TYR A 183 -10.47 4.67 2.61
N ALA A 184 -10.57 4.07 1.42
CA ALA A 184 -11.36 2.86 1.22
C ALA A 184 -10.60 1.61 1.69
N ILE A 185 -11.34 0.66 2.26
CA ILE A 185 -10.86 -0.69 2.55
C ILE A 185 -11.45 -1.63 1.51
N VAL A 186 -10.58 -2.33 0.77
CA VAL A 186 -10.98 -3.27 -0.27
C VAL A 186 -10.49 -4.68 0.05
N ALA A 187 -11.28 -5.68 -0.30
CA ALA A 187 -10.95 -7.09 -0.09
C ALA A 187 -11.51 -7.98 -1.21
N GLY A 188 -10.97 -9.18 -1.32
CA GLY A 188 -11.46 -10.25 -2.20
C GLY A 188 -10.83 -10.30 -3.58
N ASN A 189 -11.31 -11.23 -4.40
CA ASN A 189 -10.90 -11.45 -5.79
C ASN A 189 -12.14 -11.55 -6.70
N PRO A 190 -12.40 -10.56 -7.56
CA PRO A 190 -11.74 -9.26 -7.62
C PRO A 190 -12.07 -8.40 -6.40
N ALA A 191 -11.14 -7.53 -6.00
CA ALA A 191 -11.31 -6.66 -4.83
C ALA A 191 -12.54 -5.74 -4.97
N ARG A 192 -13.29 -5.61 -3.87
CA ARG A 192 -14.46 -4.72 -3.74
C ARG A 192 -14.31 -3.89 -2.48
N ILE A 193 -14.90 -2.70 -2.47
CA ILE A 193 -14.98 -1.86 -1.27
C ILE A 193 -15.82 -2.59 -0.23
N VAL A 194 -15.23 -2.86 0.94
CA VAL A 194 -15.90 -3.43 2.10
C VAL A 194 -16.49 -2.31 2.96
N ARG A 195 -15.68 -1.27 3.22
CA ARG A 195 -16.06 -0.06 3.97
C ARG A 195 -15.06 1.05 3.74
N ARG A 196 -15.30 2.22 4.27
CA ARG A 196 -14.32 3.31 4.39
C ARG A 196 -13.71 3.33 5.80
N ARG A 197 -12.48 3.80 5.94
CA ARG A 197 -11.85 4.10 7.26
C ARG A 197 -12.58 5.25 7.93
N PHE A 198 -12.91 6.28 7.16
CA PHE A 198 -13.50 7.53 7.60
C PHE A 198 -14.61 7.99 6.65
N SER A 199 -15.42 8.98 7.09
CA SER A 199 -16.33 9.71 6.21
C SER A 199 -15.55 10.47 5.12
N GLU A 200 -16.25 10.88 4.08
CA GLU A 200 -15.66 11.66 2.99
C GLU A 200 -15.13 13.01 3.48
N GLU A 201 -15.87 13.66 4.38
CA GLU A 201 -15.48 14.91 5.03
C GLU A 201 -14.15 14.78 5.78
N ILE A 202 -13.98 13.73 6.61
CA ILE A 202 -12.72 13.49 7.33
C ILE A 202 -11.59 13.18 6.35
N ALA A 203 -11.85 12.41 5.32
CA ALA A 203 -10.87 12.10 4.29
C ALA A 203 -10.36 13.36 3.57
N GLU A 204 -11.23 14.29 3.24
CA GLU A 204 -10.88 15.59 2.66
C GLU A 204 -10.08 16.47 3.62
N ARG A 205 -10.48 16.53 4.89
CA ARG A 205 -9.74 17.27 5.92
C ARG A 205 -8.33 16.72 6.14
N LEU A 206 -8.17 15.40 6.18
CA LEU A 206 -6.86 14.75 6.25
C LEU A 206 -6.00 15.05 5.02
N ALA A 207 -6.59 15.00 3.82
CA ALA A 207 -5.90 15.34 2.58
C ALA A 207 -5.43 16.81 2.58
N LYS A 208 -6.26 17.71 3.09
CA LYS A 208 -5.92 19.13 3.22
C LYS A 208 -4.86 19.40 4.29
N LEU A 209 -4.90 18.66 5.40
CA LEU A 209 -3.89 18.76 6.46
C LEU A 209 -2.52 18.31 5.96
N GLY A 210 -2.46 17.26 5.15
CA GLY A 210 -1.25 16.76 4.53
C GLY A 210 -0.15 16.39 5.54
N TRP A 211 -0.51 15.75 6.65
CA TRP A 211 0.41 15.44 7.75
C TRP A 211 1.63 14.61 7.30
N TRP A 212 1.55 13.88 6.22
CA TRP A 212 2.66 13.14 5.62
C TRP A 212 3.77 14.04 5.05
N ASP A 213 3.54 15.35 4.94
CA ASP A 213 4.55 16.32 4.53
C ASP A 213 5.19 17.06 5.73
N TRP A 214 4.84 16.67 6.96
CA TRP A 214 5.51 17.19 8.14
C TRP A 214 6.94 16.67 8.22
N ASP A 215 7.83 17.51 8.73
CA ASP A 215 9.22 17.12 8.98
C ASP A 215 9.32 16.14 10.15
N HIS A 216 10.52 15.57 10.32
CA HIS A 216 10.79 14.55 11.33
C HIS A 216 10.52 15.03 12.76
N ASP A 217 10.90 16.27 13.07
CA ASP A 217 10.74 16.82 14.41
C ASP A 217 9.27 17.06 14.73
N LYS A 218 8.50 17.61 13.78
CA LYS A 218 7.06 17.78 13.94
C LYS A 218 6.32 16.44 14.08
N LEU A 219 6.72 15.43 13.33
CA LEU A 219 6.16 14.07 13.49
C LEU A 219 6.43 13.53 14.90
N ARG A 220 7.65 13.75 15.42
CA ARG A 220 8.02 13.34 16.78
C ARG A 220 7.25 14.09 17.84
N GLU A 221 7.06 15.39 17.69
CA GLU A 221 6.22 16.21 18.58
C GLU A 221 4.77 15.76 18.59
N ALA A 222 4.21 15.44 17.42
CA ALA A 222 2.83 14.99 17.25
C ALA A 222 2.59 13.52 17.64
N LEU A 223 3.65 12.73 17.86
CA LEU A 223 3.53 11.29 18.12
C LEU A 223 2.58 10.93 19.28
N PRO A 224 2.56 11.64 20.43
CA PRO A 224 1.59 11.37 21.49
C PRO A 224 0.14 11.56 21.02
N ASP A 225 -0.12 12.53 20.14
CA ASP A 225 -1.45 12.84 19.65
C ASP A 225 -1.90 11.82 18.59
N PHE A 226 -1.02 11.39 17.69
CA PHE A 226 -1.29 10.26 16.79
C PHE A 226 -1.70 8.97 17.53
N ARG A 227 -1.18 8.78 18.76
CA ARG A 227 -1.44 7.58 19.56
C ARG A 227 -2.72 7.65 20.40
N ARG A 228 -3.12 8.85 20.81
CA ARG A 228 -4.15 9.04 21.86
C ARG A 228 -5.42 9.72 21.39
N LEU A 229 -5.34 10.60 20.38
CA LEU A 229 -6.50 11.36 19.94
C LEU A 229 -7.34 10.57 18.94
N GLY A 230 -8.64 10.66 19.07
CA GLY A 230 -9.57 10.31 18.02
C GLY A 230 -9.38 11.21 16.80
N ILE A 231 -9.85 10.76 15.63
CA ILE A 231 -9.59 11.46 14.36
C ILE A 231 -10.14 12.89 14.35
N GLU A 232 -11.30 13.13 14.95
CA GLU A 232 -11.91 14.47 15.01
C GLU A 232 -11.06 15.42 15.88
N ASP A 233 -10.63 14.96 17.06
CA ASP A 233 -9.82 15.75 17.99
C ASP A 233 -8.44 16.04 17.40
N PHE A 234 -7.86 15.05 16.69
CA PHE A 234 -6.60 15.21 15.98
C PHE A 234 -6.71 16.31 14.90
N LEU A 235 -7.75 16.23 14.06
CA LEU A 235 -7.97 17.25 13.03
C LEU A 235 -8.23 18.64 13.65
N ALA A 236 -9.04 18.72 14.70
CA ALA A 236 -9.32 19.99 15.37
C ALA A 236 -8.02 20.64 15.91
N ALA A 237 -7.15 19.86 16.55
CA ALA A 237 -5.89 20.34 17.11
C ALA A 237 -4.95 20.91 16.04
N TYR A 238 -4.78 20.17 14.92
CA TYR A 238 -3.77 20.51 13.93
C TYR A 238 -4.25 21.46 12.82
N GLU A 239 -5.54 21.47 12.48
CA GLU A 239 -6.12 22.47 11.58
C GLU A 239 -6.07 23.88 12.19
N ALA A 240 -6.27 24.00 13.51
CA ALA A 240 -6.16 25.28 14.21
C ALA A 240 -4.73 25.86 14.11
N GLN A 241 -3.71 25.02 14.22
CA GLN A 241 -2.29 25.44 14.08
C GLN A 241 -1.96 25.91 12.66
N THR A 242 -2.58 25.31 11.64
CA THR A 242 -2.34 25.68 10.23
C THR A 242 -2.94 27.06 9.88
N ARG A 243 -3.97 27.48 10.61
CA ARG A 243 -4.65 28.80 10.43
C ARG A 243 -3.91 29.95 11.11
N LEU A 244 -2.96 29.68 12.02
CA LEU A 244 -2.18 30.72 12.69
C LEU A 244 -1.09 31.26 11.75
N PRO A 245 -0.87 32.61 11.66
CA PRO A 245 0.22 33.18 10.88
C PRO A 245 1.58 32.66 11.39
N ALA A 246 2.53 32.49 10.49
CA ALA A 246 3.86 31.88 10.77
C ALA A 246 4.60 32.49 12.00
N SER A 247 4.35 33.77 12.31
CA SER A 247 4.91 34.47 13.47
C SER A 247 4.34 34.02 14.82
N LYS A 248 3.30 33.20 14.87
CA LYS A 248 2.68 32.68 16.10
C LYS A 248 2.77 31.15 16.21
N ARG A 249 3.55 30.50 15.37
CA ARG A 249 3.64 29.04 15.33
C ARG A 249 4.67 28.44 16.29
N ASN A 250 5.40 29.26 17.03
CA ASN A 250 6.28 28.79 18.10
C ASN A 250 6.13 29.69 19.33
N PRO A 251 5.57 29.18 20.43
CA PRO A 251 6.04 29.52 21.74
C PRO A 251 6.58 28.23 22.38
N VAL A 252 7.88 28.00 22.26
CA VAL A 252 8.55 27.12 23.21
C VAL A 252 9.32 28.01 24.12
N ALA A 253 8.90 28.06 25.36
CA ALA A 253 9.70 28.31 26.53
C ALA A 253 9.90 26.97 27.24
#